data_0f85635362049748419bbfa0188cc588
#
_entry.id   0f85635362049748419bbfa0188cc588
#
_cell.length_a   1.000
_cell.length_b   1.000
_cell.length_c   1.000
_cell.angle_alpha   90.00
_cell.angle_beta   90.00
_cell.angle_gamma   90.00
#
_symmetry.space_group_name_H-M   'P 1'
#
loop_
_entity.id
_entity.type
_entity.pdbx_description
1 polymer ?
#
loop_
_entity_poly.entity_id
_entity_poly.type
_entity_poly.pdbx_seq_one_letter_code
_entity_poly.pdbx_strand_id
1 'polypeptide(L)'
;IKNSELGDYIETIKKAYLCGADAFIVQDLFLGRYLKKCFPDICLHLSTQAGINNLDGAKLAASYGFSRVILARETPIEEIKKIAAFIETEVFVHGALCTCFSGHCYFSSFVGGKSGNRGLCRQPCRKLYKYEGKGIKDDYRFALSLSDLSLHEKVAELITTGVKSFKIEGRMRSFEYVCASCDFYSDILKGVFDRKKYENLLRTYNRGNGCKGLGFGQDERLISDKIQNHMGVIVGRVAGVSRDTIIAQNLKKSIVAGDCFKIIDEKEKGNCTALTTSKGIVLKYKGKAAVGDFLAITKDGSLIDKYRNVPKKLFPVEAKLVARVGEFPILTVNGMEFQGKLVCQQAVTAAVTKSQIKENLRKTDVYPFEVAPSCEIDKDIFIVKSSLNELRARAYAEYFNTFACQNEKHLKNIEKIEDFDDDYAKRNSETSTVAIISADFGSLSIVDFEKAIFCPADYIDKKLFDKFFADIEKLGKNGNGIKTYLYVPALLTTDDEKIIAERSERFDGLYCEGSFGLFLAKRLKKEFFGGVELNVTNRLTYG
;
A
#
# COMPACT_ATOMS: atom_id res chain seq x y z
N ILE A 1 16.05 4.33 0.12
CA ILE A 1 17.02 3.35 -0.40
C ILE A 1 18.40 3.81 0.00
N LYS A 2 19.22 2.93 0.59
CA LYS A 2 20.59 3.26 1.01
C LYS A 2 21.54 3.22 -0.20
N ASN A 3 22.70 3.90 -0.11
CA ASN A 3 23.72 3.87 -1.16
C ASN A 3 24.11 2.43 -1.57
N SER A 4 24.32 1.54 -0.58
CA SER A 4 24.65 0.12 -0.82
C SER A 4 23.56 -0.70 -1.51
N GLU A 5 22.35 -0.18 -1.63
CA GLU A 5 21.19 -0.86 -2.25
C GLU A 5 20.85 -0.31 -3.63
N LEU A 6 21.46 0.83 -4.03
CA LEU A 6 21.10 1.53 -5.28
C LEU A 6 21.31 0.66 -6.52
N GLY A 7 22.44 -0.04 -6.61
CA GLY A 7 22.75 -0.92 -7.74
C GLY A 7 21.69 -2.00 -7.94
N ASP A 8 21.40 -2.78 -6.87
CA ASP A 8 20.40 -3.84 -6.89
C ASP A 8 18.98 -3.32 -7.18
N TYR A 9 18.67 -2.14 -6.66
CA TYR A 9 17.38 -1.49 -6.89
C TYR A 9 17.18 -1.12 -8.35
N ILE A 10 18.20 -0.52 -8.99
CA ILE A 10 18.15 -0.12 -10.40
C ILE A 10 18.09 -1.35 -11.31
N GLU A 11 18.88 -2.40 -11.01
CA GLU A 11 18.81 -3.67 -11.74
C GLU A 11 17.44 -4.36 -11.60
N THR A 12 16.79 -4.23 -10.42
CA THR A 12 15.43 -4.75 -10.21
C THR A 12 14.41 -3.98 -11.07
N ILE A 13 14.52 -2.65 -11.11
CA ILE A 13 13.67 -1.81 -11.98
C ILE A 13 13.90 -2.17 -13.45
N LYS A 14 15.16 -2.30 -13.88
CA LYS A 14 15.51 -2.68 -15.24
C LYS A 14 14.89 -4.02 -15.65
N LYS A 15 15.03 -5.05 -14.81
CA LYS A 15 14.41 -6.36 -15.06
C LYS A 15 12.90 -6.26 -15.18
N ALA A 16 12.23 -5.57 -14.24
CA ALA A 16 10.79 -5.39 -14.29
C ALA A 16 10.33 -4.56 -15.49
N TYR A 17 11.10 -3.53 -15.88
CA TYR A 17 10.84 -2.72 -17.07
C TYR A 17 10.91 -3.57 -18.34
N LEU A 18 11.96 -4.39 -18.48
CA LEU A 18 12.14 -5.31 -19.61
C LEU A 18 11.03 -6.36 -19.68
N CYS A 19 10.56 -6.84 -18.53
CA CYS A 19 9.42 -7.76 -18.45
C CYS A 19 8.06 -7.07 -18.76
N GLY A 20 8.04 -5.79 -19.15
CA GLY A 20 6.85 -5.10 -19.60
C GLY A 20 6.01 -4.47 -18.49
N ALA A 21 6.58 -4.17 -17.31
CA ALA A 21 5.84 -3.42 -16.30
C ALA A 21 5.36 -2.08 -16.85
N ASP A 22 4.07 -1.77 -16.67
CA ASP A 22 3.44 -0.56 -17.21
C ASP A 22 3.88 0.70 -16.49
N ALA A 23 4.02 0.64 -15.15
CA ALA A 23 4.42 1.77 -14.32
C ALA A 23 5.14 1.30 -13.05
N PHE A 24 5.89 2.20 -12.44
CA PHE A 24 6.64 1.97 -11.20
C PHE A 24 6.20 2.95 -10.11
N ILE A 25 5.79 2.43 -8.96
CA ILE A 25 5.53 3.24 -7.78
C ILE A 25 6.83 3.39 -7.00
N VAL A 26 7.34 4.61 -6.92
CA VAL A 26 8.62 4.95 -6.28
C VAL A 26 8.38 5.88 -5.09
N GLN A 27 9.05 5.63 -3.97
CA GLN A 27 8.97 6.49 -2.80
C GLN A 27 9.91 7.68 -2.88
N ASP A 28 11.14 7.44 -3.31
CA ASP A 28 12.19 8.46 -3.39
C ASP A 28 11.92 9.41 -4.55
N LEU A 29 11.50 10.62 -4.22
CA LEU A 29 11.15 11.66 -5.19
C LEU A 29 12.32 11.98 -6.12
N PHE A 30 13.51 12.16 -5.55
CA PHE A 30 14.68 12.64 -6.28
C PHE A 30 15.27 11.57 -7.21
N LEU A 31 15.04 10.29 -6.90
CA LEU A 31 15.42 9.17 -7.77
C LEU A 31 14.65 9.17 -9.10
N GLY A 32 13.48 9.82 -9.15
CA GLY A 32 12.65 9.90 -10.38
C GLY A 32 13.41 10.48 -11.57
N ARG A 33 14.17 11.56 -11.37
CA ARG A 33 14.98 12.19 -12.41
C ARG A 33 16.05 11.24 -12.95
N TYR A 34 16.72 10.52 -12.07
CA TYR A 34 17.74 9.54 -12.44
C TYR A 34 17.12 8.37 -13.22
N LEU A 35 15.99 7.84 -12.78
CA LEU A 35 15.29 6.77 -13.51
C LEU A 35 14.81 7.21 -14.89
N LYS A 36 14.37 8.46 -15.05
CA LYS A 36 14.02 9.02 -16.36
C LYS A 36 15.23 9.15 -17.29
N LYS A 37 16.41 9.46 -16.74
CA LYS A 37 17.66 9.47 -17.52
C LYS A 37 18.03 8.06 -17.98
N CYS A 38 17.95 7.05 -17.10
CA CYS A 38 18.27 5.66 -17.42
C CYS A 38 17.24 4.99 -18.33
N PHE A 39 15.95 5.32 -18.15
CA PHE A 39 14.80 4.70 -18.83
C PHE A 39 13.85 5.81 -19.30
N PRO A 40 14.08 6.45 -20.45
CA PRO A 40 13.31 7.63 -20.89
C PRO A 40 11.80 7.41 -20.94
N ASP A 41 11.35 6.21 -21.33
CA ASP A 41 9.94 5.85 -21.48
C ASP A 41 9.32 5.28 -20.20
N ILE A 42 10.07 5.21 -19.08
CA ILE A 42 9.54 4.68 -17.83
C ILE A 42 8.37 5.52 -17.32
N CYS A 43 7.26 4.87 -16.98
CA CYS A 43 6.15 5.53 -16.31
C CYS A 43 6.37 5.48 -14.79
N LEU A 44 6.46 6.66 -14.16
CA LEU A 44 6.72 6.79 -12.73
C LEU A 44 5.52 7.36 -11.99
N HIS A 45 5.10 6.67 -10.93
CA HIS A 45 4.10 7.11 -9.97
C HIS A 45 4.77 7.37 -8.62
N LEU A 46 4.53 8.53 -8.02
CA LEU A 46 5.10 8.86 -6.73
C LEU A 46 4.25 8.25 -5.61
N SER A 47 4.90 7.50 -4.71
CA SER A 47 4.24 6.83 -3.60
C SER A 47 3.65 7.81 -2.58
N THR A 48 2.56 7.42 -1.92
CA THR A 48 2.03 8.10 -0.73
C THR A 48 3.07 8.27 0.38
N GLN A 49 4.09 7.43 0.40
CA GLN A 49 5.19 7.55 1.37
C GLN A 49 6.13 8.74 1.09
N ALA A 50 5.97 9.44 -0.03
CA ALA A 50 6.63 10.72 -0.28
C ALA A 50 5.90 11.91 0.39
N GLY A 51 4.73 11.69 0.99
CA GLY A 51 4.01 12.68 1.77
C GLY A 51 3.40 13.84 0.95
N ILE A 52 3.13 13.65 -0.34
CA ILE A 52 2.55 14.71 -1.17
C ILE A 52 1.10 14.98 -0.74
N ASN A 53 0.85 16.23 -0.34
CA ASN A 53 -0.44 16.68 0.21
C ASN A 53 -0.87 18.08 -0.26
N ASN A 54 -0.06 18.75 -1.10
CA ASN A 54 -0.34 20.07 -1.62
C ASN A 54 0.12 20.23 -3.08
N LEU A 55 -0.29 21.33 -3.71
CA LEU A 55 -0.02 21.59 -5.13
C LEU A 55 1.48 21.77 -5.42
N ASP A 56 2.24 22.42 -4.54
CA ASP A 56 3.68 22.64 -4.77
C ASP A 56 4.46 21.32 -4.70
N GLY A 57 4.08 20.39 -3.80
CA GLY A 57 4.61 19.03 -3.78
C GLY A 57 4.30 18.26 -5.06
N ALA A 58 3.11 18.43 -5.62
CA ALA A 58 2.73 17.81 -6.89
C ALA A 58 3.52 18.40 -8.08
N LYS A 59 3.73 19.72 -8.11
CA LYS A 59 4.58 20.37 -9.12
C LYS A 59 6.02 19.90 -9.04
N LEU A 60 6.55 19.76 -7.82
CA LEU A 60 7.88 19.21 -7.61
C LEU A 60 7.96 17.79 -8.17
N ALA A 61 6.99 16.92 -7.86
CA ALA A 61 6.93 15.56 -8.39
C ALA A 61 6.95 15.53 -9.92
N ALA A 62 6.12 16.37 -10.57
CA ALA A 62 6.10 16.49 -12.02
C ALA A 62 7.45 16.92 -12.59
N SER A 63 8.15 17.87 -11.93
CA SER A 63 9.47 18.34 -12.36
C SER A 63 10.56 17.27 -12.29
N TYR A 64 10.35 16.22 -11.49
CA TYR A 64 11.22 15.05 -11.38
C TYR A 64 10.78 13.88 -12.28
N GLY A 65 9.77 14.08 -13.15
CA GLY A 65 9.36 13.13 -14.16
C GLY A 65 8.27 12.14 -13.72
N PHE A 66 7.60 12.37 -12.60
CA PHE A 66 6.44 11.59 -12.21
C PHE A 66 5.20 12.02 -13.00
N SER A 67 4.45 11.03 -13.50
CA SER A 67 3.20 11.24 -14.25
C SER A 67 1.96 11.13 -13.36
N ARG A 68 2.08 10.49 -12.19
CA ARG A 68 1.00 10.34 -11.20
C ARG A 68 1.54 10.52 -9.78
N VAL A 69 0.73 11.11 -8.91
CA VAL A 69 0.99 11.19 -7.47
C VAL A 69 -0.07 10.40 -6.69
N ILE A 70 0.38 9.58 -5.74
CA ILE A 70 -0.49 8.91 -4.77
C ILE A 70 -0.48 9.75 -3.51
N LEU A 71 -1.56 10.46 -3.24
CA LEU A 71 -1.60 11.47 -2.20
C LEU A 71 -1.47 10.89 -0.78
N ALA A 72 -1.00 11.73 0.12
CA ALA A 72 -1.09 11.48 1.54
C ALA A 72 -2.56 11.30 1.96
N ARG A 73 -2.82 10.42 2.94
CA ARG A 73 -4.19 10.11 3.38
C ARG A 73 -4.86 11.26 4.13
N GLU A 74 -4.07 12.24 4.52
CA GLU A 74 -4.45 13.43 5.26
C GLU A 74 -4.85 14.59 4.34
N THR A 75 -4.68 14.45 3.03
CA THR A 75 -4.90 15.53 2.06
C THR A 75 -6.37 15.94 2.05
N PRO A 76 -6.69 17.23 2.32
CA PRO A 76 -8.07 17.73 2.26
C PRO A 76 -8.62 17.71 0.83
N ILE A 77 -9.94 17.60 0.69
CA ILE A 77 -10.58 17.46 -0.62
C ILE A 77 -10.31 18.66 -1.54
N GLU A 78 -10.21 19.87 -0.99
CA GLU A 78 -9.91 21.08 -1.76
C GLU A 78 -8.50 21.04 -2.35
N GLU A 79 -7.53 20.47 -1.62
CA GLU A 79 -6.18 20.26 -2.14
C GLU A 79 -6.16 19.13 -3.18
N ILE A 80 -6.90 18.04 -2.95
CA ILE A 80 -7.07 16.96 -3.94
C ILE A 80 -7.54 17.55 -5.28
N LYS A 81 -8.54 18.43 -5.27
CA LYS A 81 -9.06 19.10 -6.46
C LYS A 81 -8.00 19.94 -7.19
N LYS A 82 -7.23 20.73 -6.45
CA LYS A 82 -6.14 21.55 -7.02
C LYS A 82 -5.06 20.68 -7.66
N ILE A 83 -4.68 19.59 -6.98
CA ILE A 83 -3.64 18.67 -7.46
C ILE A 83 -4.13 17.89 -8.67
N ALA A 84 -5.37 17.36 -8.63
CA ALA A 84 -5.95 16.56 -9.71
C ALA A 84 -6.16 17.36 -11.01
N ALA A 85 -6.32 18.69 -10.90
CA ALA A 85 -6.35 19.59 -12.06
C ALA A 85 -4.97 19.77 -12.72
N PHE A 86 -3.88 19.46 -12.01
CA PHE A 86 -2.50 19.66 -12.49
C PHE A 86 -1.81 18.37 -12.94
N ILE A 87 -1.95 17.28 -12.18
CA ILE A 87 -1.29 16.00 -12.45
C ILE A 87 -2.23 14.83 -12.18
N GLU A 88 -2.02 13.70 -12.85
CA GLU A 88 -2.80 12.51 -12.56
C GLU A 88 -2.68 12.10 -11.09
N THR A 89 -3.82 11.90 -10.45
CA THR A 89 -3.89 11.76 -8.99
C THR A 89 -4.58 10.45 -8.60
N GLU A 90 -3.97 9.76 -7.62
CA GLU A 90 -4.52 8.56 -6.98
C GLU A 90 -4.76 8.83 -5.50
N VAL A 91 -5.93 8.43 -4.97
CA VAL A 91 -6.31 8.60 -3.57
C VAL A 91 -6.73 7.27 -2.93
N PHE A 92 -6.43 7.09 -1.65
CA PHE A 92 -6.94 5.95 -0.90
C PHE A 92 -8.41 6.14 -0.58
N VAL A 93 -9.22 5.11 -0.81
CA VAL A 93 -10.65 5.10 -0.47
C VAL A 93 -11.02 4.06 0.56
N HIS A 94 -10.18 3.05 0.80
CA HIS A 94 -10.44 2.01 1.79
C HIS A 94 -9.15 1.40 2.37
N GLY A 95 -9.22 1.00 3.64
CA GLY A 95 -8.21 0.18 4.32
C GLY A 95 -7.47 0.87 5.45
N ALA A 96 -6.35 0.32 5.86
CA ALA A 96 -5.65 0.74 7.08
C ALA A 96 -5.15 2.19 7.02
N LEU A 97 -5.46 2.96 8.09
CA LEU A 97 -4.86 4.27 8.35
C LEU A 97 -3.63 4.15 9.24
N CYS A 98 -2.66 5.05 9.03
CA CYS A 98 -1.54 5.26 9.93
C CYS A 98 -1.88 6.36 10.95
N THR A 99 -1.37 6.23 12.18
CA THR A 99 -1.52 7.25 13.22
C THR A 99 -0.63 8.46 12.99
N CYS A 100 0.40 8.30 12.18
CA CYS A 100 1.34 9.34 11.79
C CYS A 100 1.06 9.78 10.36
N PHE A 101 1.51 10.96 9.98
CA PHE A 101 1.43 11.44 8.60
C PHE A 101 2.06 10.47 7.61
N SER A 102 1.50 10.42 6.40
CA SER A 102 1.93 9.51 5.34
C SER A 102 3.40 9.75 4.99
N GLY A 103 4.23 8.69 5.08
CA GLY A 103 5.67 8.77 4.83
C GLY A 103 6.54 9.21 6.02
N HIS A 104 5.98 9.82 7.07
CA HIS A 104 6.71 10.44 8.17
C HIS A 104 6.66 9.65 9.48
N CYS A 105 6.38 8.35 9.43
CA CYS A 105 6.29 7.51 10.63
C CYS A 105 7.61 6.83 10.97
N TYR A 106 8.25 7.26 12.05
CA TYR A 106 9.46 6.64 12.60
C TYR A 106 9.19 5.79 13.85
N PHE A 107 7.94 5.71 14.32
CA PHE A 107 7.58 5.04 15.57
C PHE A 107 8.07 3.59 15.64
N SER A 108 7.85 2.81 14.58
CA SER A 108 8.33 1.43 14.53
C SER A 108 9.86 1.31 14.47
N SER A 109 10.54 2.31 13.93
CA SER A 109 12.02 2.39 13.91
C SER A 109 12.58 2.61 15.31
N PHE A 110 12.03 3.56 16.06
CA PHE A 110 12.48 3.88 17.41
C PHE A 110 12.18 2.77 18.40
N VAL A 111 10.94 2.23 18.42
CA VAL A 111 10.51 1.23 19.42
C VAL A 111 10.99 -0.18 19.08
N GLY A 112 11.21 -0.50 17.81
CA GLY A 112 11.46 -1.88 17.38
C GLY A 112 12.55 -2.08 16.35
N GLY A 113 13.32 -1.04 15.99
CA GLY A 113 14.42 -1.12 15.02
C GLY A 113 13.97 -1.50 13.59
N LYS A 114 12.67 -1.37 13.27
CA LYS A 114 12.08 -1.77 11.96
C LYS A 114 11.33 -0.62 11.33
N SER A 115 11.85 -0.10 10.21
CA SER A 115 11.27 1.05 9.52
C SER A 115 9.96 0.73 8.79
N GLY A 116 8.92 1.52 9.05
CA GLY A 116 7.67 1.49 8.30
C GLY A 116 7.86 1.87 6.84
N ASN A 117 8.71 2.86 6.56
CA ASN A 117 9.02 3.33 5.21
C ASN A 117 9.79 2.28 4.38
N ARG A 118 10.35 1.27 5.03
CA ARG A 118 11.00 0.11 4.38
C ARG A 118 10.11 -1.14 4.35
N GLY A 119 8.80 -0.98 4.60
CA GLY A 119 7.84 -2.09 4.61
C GLY A 119 7.93 -3.03 5.82
N LEU A 120 8.70 -2.69 6.85
CA LEU A 120 9.00 -3.55 8.00
C LEU A 120 8.27 -3.11 9.29
N CYS A 121 7.21 -2.30 9.18
CA CYS A 121 6.47 -1.79 10.33
C CYS A 121 5.95 -2.91 11.24
N ARG A 122 6.26 -2.85 12.54
CA ARG A 122 5.76 -3.77 13.58
C ARG A 122 4.44 -3.30 14.22
N GLN A 123 3.85 -2.24 13.70
CA GLN A 123 2.57 -1.69 14.15
C GLN A 123 2.53 -1.36 15.66
N PRO A 124 3.51 -0.63 16.24
CA PRO A 124 3.47 -0.27 17.65
C PRO A 124 2.19 0.52 17.99
N CYS A 125 1.71 1.38 17.09
CA CYS A 125 0.45 2.13 17.28
C CYS A 125 -0.79 1.25 17.49
N ARG A 126 -0.70 -0.08 17.29
CA ARG A 126 -1.80 -1.04 17.50
C ARG A 126 -1.65 -1.82 18.81
N LYS A 127 -0.78 -1.37 19.72
CA LYS A 127 -0.58 -1.96 21.05
C LYS A 127 -1.42 -1.24 22.10
N LEU A 128 -1.55 -1.88 23.26
CA LEU A 128 -2.17 -1.27 24.43
C LEU A 128 -1.20 -0.24 25.03
N TYR A 129 -1.73 0.94 25.32
CA TYR A 129 -1.04 2.01 26.03
C TYR A 129 -1.83 2.44 27.24
N LYS A 130 -1.11 2.74 28.32
CA LYS A 130 -1.63 3.43 29.49
C LYS A 130 -1.34 4.92 29.29
N TYR A 131 -2.34 5.74 29.44
CA TYR A 131 -2.18 7.18 29.44
C TYR A 131 -2.27 7.69 30.87
N GLU A 132 -1.24 8.40 31.30
CA GLU A 132 -1.17 9.04 32.62
C GLU A 132 -1.34 10.55 32.46
N GLY A 133 -2.39 11.13 33.05
CA GLY A 133 -2.66 12.57 32.98
C GLY A 133 -3.76 12.99 33.95
N LYS A 134 -3.77 14.28 34.33
CA LYS A 134 -4.81 14.83 35.23
C LYS A 134 -6.20 14.64 34.62
N GLY A 135 -7.12 14.00 35.36
CA GLY A 135 -8.52 13.82 34.97
C GLY A 135 -8.81 12.66 34.01
N ILE A 136 -7.82 11.80 33.68
CA ILE A 136 -8.02 10.65 32.81
C ILE A 136 -8.08 9.37 33.63
N LYS A 137 -9.09 8.53 33.34
CA LYS A 137 -9.20 7.19 33.96
C LYS A 137 -7.97 6.36 33.56
N ASP A 138 -7.33 5.78 34.58
CA ASP A 138 -6.16 4.91 34.48
C ASP A 138 -6.55 3.57 33.83
N ASP A 139 -6.68 3.52 32.49
CA ASP A 139 -7.08 2.33 31.76
C ASP A 139 -6.18 2.12 30.52
N TYR A 140 -5.87 0.85 30.26
CA TYR A 140 -5.14 0.44 29.07
C TYR A 140 -6.06 0.43 27.85
N ARG A 141 -5.71 1.16 26.80
CA ARG A 141 -6.47 1.26 25.55
C ARG A 141 -5.57 1.16 24.34
N PHE A 142 -6.15 0.84 23.20
CA PHE A 142 -5.48 0.96 21.89
C PHE A 142 -5.53 2.42 21.40
N ALA A 143 -5.08 3.36 22.26
CA ALA A 143 -5.29 4.81 22.11
C ALA A 143 -4.74 5.40 20.80
N LEU A 144 -3.74 4.75 20.19
CA LEU A 144 -3.14 5.16 18.92
C LEU A 144 -3.66 4.34 17.72
N SER A 145 -4.64 3.45 17.94
CA SER A 145 -5.14 2.57 16.88
C SER A 145 -6.26 3.25 16.11
N LEU A 146 -5.95 3.80 14.93
CA LEU A 146 -6.96 4.36 14.05
C LEU A 146 -7.87 3.26 13.47
N SER A 147 -9.14 3.61 13.24
CA SER A 147 -10.08 2.84 12.43
C SER A 147 -9.59 2.72 10.98
N ASP A 148 -10.12 1.78 10.23
CA ASP A 148 -9.80 1.70 8.81
C ASP A 148 -10.54 2.82 8.03
N LEU A 149 -9.88 3.38 7.03
CA LEU A 149 -10.49 4.32 6.10
C LEU A 149 -11.65 3.65 5.35
N SER A 150 -12.75 4.35 5.18
CA SER A 150 -13.89 3.90 4.37
C SER A 150 -14.62 5.10 3.78
N LEU A 151 -14.19 5.52 2.57
CA LEU A 151 -14.69 6.70 1.88
C LEU A 151 -15.80 6.39 0.87
N HIS A 152 -16.51 5.28 1.01
CA HIS A 152 -17.56 4.90 0.05
C HIS A 152 -18.64 5.98 -0.14
N GLU A 153 -18.99 6.73 0.90
CA GLU A 153 -19.92 7.86 0.84
C GLU A 153 -19.32 9.11 0.13
N LYS A 154 -17.99 9.16 0.01
CA LYS A 154 -17.25 10.28 -0.58
C LYS A 154 -16.74 10.03 -2.00
N VAL A 155 -16.91 8.82 -2.54
CA VAL A 155 -16.39 8.47 -3.88
C VAL A 155 -17.02 9.35 -4.96
N ALA A 156 -18.33 9.62 -4.89
CA ALA A 156 -19.00 10.50 -5.85
C ALA A 156 -18.41 11.91 -5.84
N GLU A 157 -18.15 12.47 -4.67
CA GLU A 157 -17.50 13.78 -4.50
C GLU A 157 -16.05 13.75 -5.03
N LEU A 158 -15.29 12.70 -4.72
CA LEU A 158 -13.93 12.52 -5.21
C LEU A 158 -13.86 12.42 -6.75
N ILE A 159 -14.81 11.76 -7.39
CA ILE A 159 -14.89 11.71 -8.87
C ILE A 159 -14.99 13.12 -9.45
N THR A 160 -15.77 14.03 -8.84
CA THR A 160 -15.90 15.41 -9.32
C THR A 160 -14.62 16.23 -9.17
N THR A 161 -13.67 15.84 -8.34
CA THR A 161 -12.37 16.51 -8.22
C THR A 161 -11.43 16.26 -9.39
N GLY A 162 -11.73 15.27 -10.25
CA GLY A 162 -10.87 14.87 -11.36
C GLY A 162 -9.86 13.77 -11.06
N VAL A 163 -9.92 13.18 -9.86
CA VAL A 163 -9.10 12.01 -9.47
C VAL A 163 -9.30 10.87 -10.47
N LYS A 164 -8.20 10.25 -10.90
CA LYS A 164 -8.19 9.18 -11.92
C LYS A 164 -8.09 7.77 -11.34
N SER A 165 -7.59 7.64 -10.11
CA SER A 165 -7.35 6.33 -9.50
C SER A 165 -7.78 6.29 -8.04
N PHE A 166 -8.51 5.23 -7.67
CA PHE A 166 -8.94 4.94 -6.31
C PHE A 166 -8.21 3.72 -5.78
N LYS A 167 -7.52 3.89 -4.65
CA LYS A 167 -6.66 2.85 -4.07
C LYS A 167 -7.29 2.20 -2.86
N ILE A 168 -7.28 0.87 -2.84
CA ILE A 168 -7.66 0.06 -1.69
C ILE A 168 -6.38 -0.45 -1.03
N GLU A 169 -6.15 -0.15 0.25
CA GLU A 169 -5.05 -0.69 1.02
C GLU A 169 -5.35 -2.12 1.44
N GLY A 170 -4.48 -3.06 1.07
CA GLY A 170 -4.72 -4.47 1.32
C GLY A 170 -3.47 -5.35 1.41
N ARG A 171 -2.26 -4.74 1.50
CA ARG A 171 -0.98 -5.47 1.46
C ARG A 171 -0.89 -6.63 2.44
N MET A 172 -1.41 -6.47 3.66
CA MET A 172 -1.38 -7.48 4.72
C MET A 172 -2.76 -8.10 4.98
N ARG A 173 -3.63 -8.08 3.97
CA ARG A 173 -4.98 -8.62 4.04
C ARG A 173 -5.11 -9.93 3.30
N SER A 174 -6.16 -10.68 3.64
CA SER A 174 -6.48 -11.93 2.97
C SER A 174 -7.03 -11.70 1.56
N PHE A 175 -7.01 -12.74 0.75
CA PHE A 175 -7.59 -12.72 -0.59
C PHE A 175 -9.08 -12.34 -0.58
N GLU A 176 -9.84 -12.84 0.39
CA GLU A 176 -11.26 -12.57 0.53
C GLU A 176 -11.55 -11.09 0.78
N TYR A 177 -10.68 -10.41 1.54
CA TYR A 177 -10.78 -8.98 1.75
C TYR A 177 -10.59 -8.20 0.44
N VAL A 178 -9.59 -8.56 -0.35
CA VAL A 178 -9.34 -7.91 -1.64
C VAL A 178 -10.54 -8.07 -2.56
N CYS A 179 -11.04 -9.31 -2.69
CA CYS A 179 -12.22 -9.59 -3.52
C CYS A 179 -13.47 -8.85 -3.04
N ALA A 180 -13.77 -8.87 -1.73
CA ALA A 180 -14.92 -8.19 -1.16
C ALA A 180 -14.82 -6.66 -1.33
N SER A 181 -13.61 -6.10 -1.18
CA SER A 181 -13.38 -4.67 -1.40
C SER A 181 -13.62 -4.28 -2.86
N CYS A 182 -13.07 -5.03 -3.81
CA CYS A 182 -13.27 -4.78 -5.24
C CYS A 182 -14.73 -4.96 -5.65
N ASP A 183 -15.41 -6.00 -5.15
CA ASP A 183 -16.82 -6.27 -5.41
C ASP A 183 -17.70 -5.09 -4.93
N PHE A 184 -17.44 -4.58 -3.72
CA PHE A 184 -18.18 -3.45 -3.16
C PHE A 184 -17.87 -2.13 -3.88
N TYR A 185 -16.59 -1.76 -4.02
CA TYR A 185 -16.21 -0.47 -4.62
C TYR A 185 -16.49 -0.42 -6.13
N SER A 186 -16.55 -1.55 -6.82
CA SER A 186 -17.00 -1.61 -8.23
C SER A 186 -18.45 -1.12 -8.39
N ASP A 187 -19.31 -1.39 -7.42
CA ASP A 187 -20.70 -0.89 -7.44
C ASP A 187 -20.77 0.58 -7.00
N ILE A 188 -19.98 0.97 -5.99
CA ILE A 188 -19.87 2.38 -5.57
C ILE A 188 -19.46 3.29 -6.74
N LEU A 189 -18.52 2.85 -7.58
CA LEU A 189 -18.10 3.58 -8.78
C LEU A 189 -19.22 3.74 -9.81
N LYS A 190 -20.24 2.87 -9.78
CA LYS A 190 -21.47 2.96 -10.60
C LYS A 190 -22.60 3.75 -9.91
N GLY A 191 -22.33 4.30 -8.72
CA GLY A 191 -23.32 5.01 -7.92
C GLY A 191 -24.29 4.10 -7.14
N VAL A 192 -23.96 2.80 -6.99
CA VAL A 192 -24.81 1.82 -6.30
C VAL A 192 -24.22 1.46 -4.94
N PHE A 193 -24.99 1.66 -3.87
CA PHE A 193 -24.63 1.18 -2.52
C PHE A 193 -25.35 -0.14 -2.24
N ASP A 194 -24.62 -1.24 -2.24
CA ASP A 194 -25.11 -2.54 -1.83
C ASP A 194 -24.72 -2.84 -0.37
N ARG A 195 -25.70 -2.76 0.52
CA ARG A 195 -25.53 -3.02 1.96
C ARG A 195 -24.97 -4.42 2.25
N LYS A 196 -25.40 -5.44 1.49
CA LYS A 196 -24.94 -6.83 1.70
C LYS A 196 -23.47 -6.98 1.34
N LYS A 197 -23.03 -6.35 0.24
CA LYS A 197 -21.61 -6.32 -0.14
C LYS A 197 -20.77 -5.57 0.88
N TYR A 198 -21.28 -4.46 1.42
CA TYR A 198 -20.61 -3.72 2.49
C TYR A 198 -20.46 -4.57 3.77
N GLU A 199 -21.53 -5.23 4.21
CA GLU A 199 -21.47 -6.17 5.34
C GLU A 199 -20.49 -7.33 5.09
N ASN A 200 -20.46 -7.88 3.88
CA ASN A 200 -19.49 -8.91 3.49
C ASN A 200 -18.05 -8.40 3.60
N LEU A 201 -17.78 -7.18 3.13
CA LEU A 201 -16.45 -6.55 3.28
C LEU A 201 -16.07 -6.43 4.76
N LEU A 202 -16.96 -5.93 5.61
CA LEU A 202 -16.71 -5.81 7.06
C LEU A 202 -16.50 -7.17 7.75
N ARG A 203 -17.10 -8.26 7.24
CA ARG A 203 -16.86 -9.63 7.76
C ARG A 203 -15.49 -10.16 7.39
N THR A 204 -14.90 -9.71 6.29
CA THR A 204 -13.54 -10.10 5.90
C THR A 204 -12.48 -9.35 6.69
N TYR A 205 -12.70 -8.06 6.95
CA TYR A 205 -11.91 -7.26 7.88
C TYR A 205 -12.64 -5.97 8.27
N ASN A 206 -12.67 -5.68 9.57
CA ASN A 206 -13.31 -4.50 10.13
C ASN A 206 -12.51 -3.98 11.32
N ARG A 207 -12.14 -2.70 11.28
CA ARG A 207 -11.54 -1.97 12.40
C ARG A 207 -12.27 -0.65 12.58
N GLY A 208 -12.97 -0.51 13.71
CA GLY A 208 -13.70 0.71 14.07
C GLY A 208 -14.90 1.03 13.18
N ASN A 209 -15.44 0.04 12.44
CA ASN A 209 -16.56 0.20 11.49
C ASN A 209 -16.31 1.21 10.36
N GLY A 210 -15.04 1.53 10.09
CA GLY A 210 -14.63 2.50 9.10
C GLY A 210 -14.78 3.96 9.55
N CYS A 211 -13.92 4.82 9.05
CA CYS A 211 -13.93 6.27 9.28
C CYS A 211 -13.60 7.04 8.00
N LYS A 212 -13.87 8.35 8.00
CA LYS A 212 -13.51 9.26 6.88
C LYS A 212 -12.03 9.63 6.84
N GLY A 213 -11.26 9.27 7.87
CA GLY A 213 -9.87 9.69 8.00
C GLY A 213 -9.72 11.16 8.38
N LEU A 214 -8.52 11.71 8.18
CA LEU A 214 -8.18 13.09 8.58
C LEU A 214 -8.48 14.13 7.50
N GLY A 215 -8.48 13.75 6.22
CA GLY A 215 -8.64 14.68 5.08
C GLY A 215 -10.08 15.16 4.83
N PHE A 216 -11.08 14.56 5.48
CA PHE A 216 -12.51 14.81 5.20
C PHE A 216 -13.28 15.33 6.42
N GLY A 217 -12.59 16.04 7.31
CA GLY A 217 -13.16 16.64 8.50
C GLY A 217 -13.12 15.71 9.73
N GLN A 218 -13.71 16.18 10.83
CA GLN A 218 -13.73 15.41 12.07
C GLN A 218 -14.61 14.16 11.94
N ASP A 219 -14.15 13.04 12.51
CA ASP A 219 -14.90 11.79 12.60
C ASP A 219 -14.66 11.16 13.98
N GLU A 220 -15.72 11.06 14.78
CA GLU A 220 -15.69 10.45 16.10
C GLU A 220 -15.24 8.98 16.09
N ARG A 221 -15.37 8.30 14.92
CA ARG A 221 -14.95 6.92 14.70
C ARG A 221 -13.47 6.77 14.36
N LEU A 222 -12.69 7.86 14.38
CA LEU A 222 -11.30 7.84 13.95
C LEU A 222 -10.46 6.85 14.76
N ILE A 223 -10.71 6.71 16.07
CA ILE A 223 -9.95 5.83 16.96
C ILE A 223 -10.74 4.56 17.28
N SER A 224 -10.10 3.40 17.11
CA SER A 224 -10.61 2.08 17.49
C SER A 224 -9.84 1.60 18.73
N ASP A 225 -10.25 2.06 19.91
CA ASP A 225 -9.50 1.92 21.17
C ASP A 225 -9.87 0.68 22.01
N LYS A 226 -10.99 0.00 21.72
CA LYS A 226 -11.55 -1.07 22.56
C LYS A 226 -11.15 -2.48 22.13
N ILE A 227 -11.05 -2.73 20.83
CA ILE A 227 -10.83 -4.07 20.26
C ILE A 227 -9.60 -4.07 19.36
N GLN A 228 -8.69 -5.00 19.63
CA GLN A 228 -7.47 -5.13 18.83
C GLN A 228 -7.76 -5.65 17.41
N ASN A 229 -7.19 -4.99 16.41
CA ASN A 229 -7.23 -5.42 15.00
C ASN A 229 -8.66 -5.59 14.46
N HIS A 230 -8.97 -6.77 13.91
CA HIS A 230 -10.27 -7.09 13.35
C HIS A 230 -11.32 -7.25 14.44
N MET A 231 -12.29 -6.35 14.49
CA MET A 231 -13.37 -6.42 15.49
C MET A 231 -14.54 -7.33 15.08
N GLY A 232 -14.59 -7.71 13.80
CA GLY A 232 -15.68 -8.51 13.25
C GLY A 232 -16.96 -7.72 13.02
N VAL A 233 -18.03 -8.47 12.72
CA VAL A 233 -19.41 -7.98 12.61
C VAL A 233 -20.28 -8.81 13.54
N ILE A 234 -21.08 -8.15 14.37
CA ILE A 234 -21.98 -8.83 15.32
C ILE A 234 -23.04 -9.60 14.54
N VAL A 235 -23.03 -10.91 14.69
CA VAL A 235 -23.94 -11.85 14.01
C VAL A 235 -24.82 -12.64 14.96
N GLY A 236 -24.64 -12.53 16.28
CA GLY A 236 -25.42 -13.23 17.27
C GLY A 236 -25.02 -12.91 18.70
N ARG A 237 -25.54 -13.67 19.65
CA ARG A 237 -25.23 -13.57 21.08
C ARG A 237 -25.00 -14.95 21.67
N VAL A 238 -24.31 -15.00 22.79
CA VAL A 238 -24.15 -16.20 23.62
C VAL A 238 -25.45 -16.45 24.41
N ALA A 239 -26.03 -17.63 24.19
CA ALA A 239 -27.23 -18.10 24.93
C ALA A 239 -26.90 -19.01 26.11
N GLY A 240 -25.77 -19.72 26.02
CA GLY A 240 -25.33 -20.61 27.09
C GLY A 240 -23.82 -20.83 27.02
N VAL A 241 -23.22 -21.12 28.17
CA VAL A 241 -21.79 -21.38 28.31
C VAL A 241 -21.60 -22.71 29.00
N SER A 242 -20.81 -23.59 28.42
CA SER A 242 -20.33 -24.83 29.01
C SER A 242 -18.81 -24.75 29.26
N ARG A 243 -18.18 -25.85 29.69
CA ARG A 243 -16.76 -25.88 30.05
C ARG A 243 -15.83 -25.35 28.92
N ASP A 244 -16.09 -25.74 27.67
CA ASP A 244 -15.26 -25.38 26.50
C ASP A 244 -16.08 -25.00 25.26
N THR A 245 -17.41 -24.94 25.39
CA THR A 245 -18.34 -24.64 24.30
C THR A 245 -19.35 -23.58 24.67
N ILE A 246 -19.87 -22.89 23.69
CA ILE A 246 -20.96 -21.93 23.82
C ILE A 246 -22.12 -22.29 22.91
N ILE A 247 -23.32 -21.91 23.33
CA ILE A 247 -24.55 -21.95 22.54
C ILE A 247 -24.81 -20.53 22.02
N ALA A 248 -25.04 -20.39 20.73
CA ALA A 248 -25.35 -19.12 20.10
C ALA A 248 -26.86 -18.98 19.85
N GLN A 249 -27.36 -17.74 19.98
CA GLN A 249 -28.76 -17.38 19.65
C GLN A 249 -28.81 -16.09 18.82
N ASN A 250 -29.99 -15.82 18.25
CA ASN A 250 -30.26 -14.63 17.42
C ASN A 250 -29.26 -14.46 16.27
N LEU A 251 -28.90 -15.57 15.63
CA LEU A 251 -27.93 -15.60 14.57
C LEU A 251 -28.48 -14.95 13.29
N LYS A 252 -27.73 -13.99 12.75
CA LYS A 252 -28.01 -13.30 11.47
C LYS A 252 -27.50 -14.08 10.25
N LYS A 253 -26.82 -15.21 10.46
CA LYS A 253 -26.33 -16.11 9.41
C LYS A 253 -26.26 -17.55 9.93
N SER A 254 -26.30 -18.53 9.00
CA SER A 254 -25.98 -19.91 9.34
C SER A 254 -24.49 -20.05 9.62
N ILE A 255 -24.14 -20.75 10.70
CA ILE A 255 -22.76 -21.04 11.08
C ILE A 255 -22.27 -22.22 10.24
N VAL A 256 -21.08 -22.07 9.66
CA VAL A 256 -20.39 -23.16 8.95
C VAL A 256 -19.10 -23.52 9.69
N ALA A 257 -18.63 -24.74 9.48
CA ALA A 257 -17.35 -25.17 10.06
C ALA A 257 -16.20 -24.29 9.58
N GLY A 258 -15.32 -23.90 10.50
CA GLY A 258 -14.22 -22.97 10.23
C GLY A 258 -14.56 -21.50 10.40
N ASP A 259 -15.83 -21.12 10.67
CA ASP A 259 -16.17 -19.78 11.11
C ASP A 259 -15.45 -19.45 12.43
N CYS A 260 -14.90 -18.24 12.53
CA CYS A 260 -14.29 -17.76 13.77
C CYS A 260 -14.99 -16.50 14.24
N PHE A 261 -15.10 -16.36 15.56
CA PHE A 261 -15.79 -15.24 16.20
C PHE A 261 -14.96 -14.69 17.35
N LYS A 262 -15.10 -13.40 17.61
CA LYS A 262 -14.76 -12.78 18.88
C LYS A 262 -15.98 -12.78 19.79
N ILE A 263 -15.73 -13.02 21.07
CA ILE A 263 -16.72 -12.86 22.13
C ILE A 263 -16.49 -11.47 22.73
N ILE A 264 -17.48 -10.60 22.63
CA ILE A 264 -17.35 -9.17 22.92
C ILE A 264 -18.48 -8.76 23.87
N ASP A 265 -18.11 -7.94 24.83
CA ASP A 265 -19.03 -7.10 25.60
C ASP A 265 -18.67 -5.62 25.29
N GLU A 266 -18.18 -4.85 26.25
CA GLU A 266 -17.56 -3.54 25.95
C GLU A 266 -16.15 -3.70 25.36
N LYS A 267 -15.44 -4.77 25.71
CA LYS A 267 -14.10 -5.14 25.25
C LYS A 267 -14.10 -6.60 24.76
N GLU A 268 -13.02 -7.00 24.09
CA GLU A 268 -12.80 -8.40 23.73
C GLU A 268 -12.60 -9.26 24.99
N LYS A 269 -13.38 -10.31 25.14
CA LYS A 269 -13.34 -11.27 26.27
C LYS A 269 -12.72 -12.60 25.88
N GLY A 270 -12.91 -13.02 24.64
CA GLY A 270 -12.43 -14.29 24.13
C GLY A 270 -12.72 -14.45 22.65
N ASN A 271 -12.43 -15.65 22.16
CA ASN A 271 -12.74 -16.04 20.78
C ASN A 271 -13.32 -17.44 20.74
N CYS A 272 -14.06 -17.75 19.68
CA CYS A 272 -14.55 -19.11 19.44
C CYS A 272 -14.46 -19.49 17.96
N THR A 273 -14.44 -20.81 17.74
CA THR A 273 -14.35 -21.41 16.39
C THR A 273 -15.43 -22.45 16.23
N ALA A 274 -16.09 -22.45 15.08
CA ALA A 274 -17.06 -23.46 14.69
C ALA A 274 -16.35 -24.72 14.20
N LEU A 275 -16.58 -25.85 14.86
CA LEU A 275 -15.96 -27.13 14.53
C LEU A 275 -17.04 -28.17 14.20
N THR A 276 -16.79 -29.02 13.22
CA THR A 276 -17.65 -30.17 12.92
C THR A 276 -17.40 -31.29 13.95
N THR A 277 -18.47 -31.86 14.46
CA THR A 277 -18.44 -33.04 15.33
C THR A 277 -19.44 -34.05 14.82
N SER A 278 -19.44 -35.28 15.40
CA SER A 278 -20.45 -36.30 15.10
C SER A 278 -21.89 -35.89 15.41
N LYS A 279 -22.08 -34.83 16.26
CA LYS A 279 -23.39 -34.30 16.63
C LYS A 279 -23.75 -32.99 15.90
N GLY A 280 -22.96 -32.58 14.91
CA GLY A 280 -23.14 -31.33 14.18
C GLY A 280 -22.05 -30.30 14.49
N ILE A 281 -22.35 -28.99 14.24
CA ILE A 281 -21.40 -27.90 14.46
C ILE A 281 -21.47 -27.43 15.90
N VAL A 282 -20.33 -27.37 16.57
CA VAL A 282 -20.17 -26.81 17.93
C VAL A 282 -19.25 -25.60 17.91
N LEU A 283 -19.50 -24.64 18.82
CA LEU A 283 -18.67 -23.46 18.99
C LEU A 283 -17.72 -23.68 20.19
N LYS A 284 -16.47 -24.01 19.91
CA LYS A 284 -15.43 -24.09 20.96
C LYS A 284 -14.82 -22.72 21.21
N TYR A 285 -14.71 -22.32 22.49
CA TYR A 285 -14.20 -21.00 22.85
C TYR A 285 -12.94 -21.08 23.69
N LYS A 286 -12.19 -19.95 23.67
CA LYS A 286 -11.05 -19.66 24.53
C LYS A 286 -11.19 -18.27 25.13
N GLY A 287 -10.77 -18.10 26.39
CA GLY A 287 -10.91 -16.86 27.12
C GLY A 287 -12.14 -16.87 28.01
N LYS A 288 -12.86 -15.75 28.12
CA LYS A 288 -14.07 -15.59 28.95
C LYS A 288 -15.30 -15.49 28.05
N ALA A 289 -16.43 -16.01 28.52
CA ALA A 289 -17.74 -15.88 27.89
C ALA A 289 -18.81 -15.83 28.95
N ALA A 290 -19.86 -15.06 28.73
CA ALA A 290 -21.06 -15.00 29.55
C ALA A 290 -22.31 -14.98 28.67
N VAL A 291 -23.44 -15.42 29.21
CA VAL A 291 -24.74 -15.29 28.53
C VAL A 291 -25.03 -13.83 28.26
N GLY A 292 -25.45 -13.52 27.04
CA GLY A 292 -25.71 -12.15 26.56
C GLY A 292 -24.54 -11.50 25.82
N ASP A 293 -23.32 -12.00 25.96
CA ASP A 293 -22.16 -11.50 25.19
C ASP A 293 -22.42 -11.58 23.69
N PHE A 294 -21.87 -10.62 22.93
CA PHE A 294 -21.99 -10.59 21.47
C PHE A 294 -21.01 -11.54 20.80
N LEU A 295 -21.45 -12.16 19.72
CA LEU A 295 -20.62 -12.94 18.80
C LEU A 295 -20.36 -12.14 17.54
N ALA A 296 -19.12 -11.68 17.38
CA ALA A 296 -18.66 -10.94 16.19
C ALA A 296 -17.83 -11.85 15.29
N ILE A 297 -18.32 -12.12 14.07
CA ILE A 297 -17.62 -12.98 13.11
C ILE A 297 -16.38 -12.28 12.59
N THR A 298 -15.23 -12.97 12.64
CA THR A 298 -13.92 -12.49 12.17
C THR A 298 -13.35 -13.35 11.04
N LYS A 299 -13.90 -14.53 10.81
CA LYS A 299 -13.62 -15.36 9.65
C LYS A 299 -14.93 -16.03 9.22
N ASP A 300 -15.34 -15.78 8.00
CA ASP A 300 -16.59 -16.29 7.42
C ASP A 300 -16.27 -17.31 6.34
N GLY A 301 -16.46 -18.60 6.63
CA GLY A 301 -16.18 -19.71 5.72
C GLY A 301 -16.98 -19.62 4.42
N SER A 302 -18.22 -19.16 4.49
CA SER A 302 -19.06 -19.02 3.30
C SER A 302 -18.57 -17.94 2.33
N LEU A 303 -17.97 -16.85 2.85
CA LEU A 303 -17.34 -15.81 2.02
C LEU A 303 -16.02 -16.29 1.41
N ILE A 304 -15.25 -17.07 2.16
CA ILE A 304 -14.02 -17.69 1.65
C ILE A 304 -14.36 -18.56 0.45
N ASP A 305 -15.35 -19.43 0.58
CA ASP A 305 -15.78 -20.33 -0.50
C ASP A 305 -16.36 -19.55 -1.69
N LYS A 306 -17.18 -18.50 -1.42
CA LYS A 306 -17.69 -17.61 -2.47
C LYS A 306 -16.56 -17.03 -3.32
N TYR A 307 -15.52 -16.47 -2.71
CA TYR A 307 -14.46 -15.78 -3.44
C TYR A 307 -13.37 -16.71 -4.00
N ARG A 308 -13.17 -17.90 -3.45
CA ARG A 308 -12.32 -18.92 -4.05
C ARG A 308 -12.86 -19.44 -5.38
N ASN A 309 -14.18 -19.46 -5.52
CA ASN A 309 -14.88 -19.96 -6.70
C ASN A 309 -15.20 -18.86 -7.72
N VAL A 310 -14.64 -17.64 -7.57
CA VAL A 310 -14.77 -16.61 -8.60
C VAL A 310 -14.09 -17.09 -9.89
N PRO A 311 -14.79 -17.06 -11.04
CA PRO A 311 -14.20 -17.44 -12.31
C PRO A 311 -12.92 -16.63 -12.57
N LYS A 312 -11.82 -17.35 -12.79
CA LYS A 312 -10.57 -16.71 -13.21
C LYS A 312 -10.73 -16.24 -14.64
N LYS A 313 -10.21 -15.05 -14.97
CA LYS A 313 -10.07 -14.63 -16.36
C LYS A 313 -9.05 -15.55 -17.02
N LEU A 314 -9.51 -16.35 -17.98
CA LEU A 314 -8.68 -17.25 -18.76
C LEU A 314 -8.47 -16.66 -20.15
N PHE A 315 -7.29 -16.92 -20.74
CA PHE A 315 -6.99 -16.54 -22.10
C PHE A 315 -7.38 -17.70 -23.03
N PRO A 316 -8.18 -17.45 -24.09
CA PRO A 316 -8.54 -18.50 -25.03
C PRO A 316 -7.31 -18.98 -25.81
N VAL A 317 -7.12 -20.27 -25.86
CA VAL A 317 -6.00 -20.93 -26.55
C VAL A 317 -6.51 -22.08 -27.39
N GLU A 318 -6.18 -22.09 -28.67
CA GLU A 318 -6.41 -23.24 -29.54
C GLU A 318 -5.21 -24.20 -29.44
N ALA A 319 -5.47 -25.47 -29.15
CA ALA A 319 -4.45 -26.52 -29.07
C ALA A 319 -4.82 -27.68 -29.97
N LYS A 320 -4.02 -27.91 -31.04
CA LYS A 320 -4.23 -29.00 -32.00
C LYS A 320 -3.09 -29.99 -31.94
N LEU A 321 -3.38 -31.28 -31.64
CA LEU A 321 -2.42 -32.38 -31.71
C LEU A 321 -2.59 -33.13 -33.04
N VAL A 322 -1.48 -33.24 -33.79
CA VAL A 322 -1.38 -34.13 -34.94
C VAL A 322 -0.42 -35.26 -34.59
N ALA A 323 -0.87 -36.50 -34.73
CA ALA A 323 -0.04 -37.68 -34.42
C ALA A 323 -0.29 -38.83 -35.42
N ARG A 324 0.79 -39.31 -36.04
CA ARG A 324 0.80 -40.40 -37.03
C ARG A 324 1.69 -41.51 -36.52
N VAL A 325 1.32 -42.74 -36.86
CA VAL A 325 2.15 -43.92 -36.52
C VAL A 325 3.49 -43.81 -37.27
N GLY A 326 4.59 -43.98 -36.54
CA GLY A 326 5.94 -43.85 -37.10
C GLY A 326 6.48 -42.44 -37.10
N GLU A 327 5.71 -41.42 -36.69
CA GLU A 327 6.12 -40.02 -36.66
C GLU A 327 6.11 -39.45 -35.23
N PHE A 328 6.82 -38.33 -35.03
CA PHE A 328 6.74 -37.55 -33.80
C PHE A 328 5.42 -36.80 -33.73
N PRO A 329 4.73 -36.80 -32.59
CA PRO A 329 3.53 -36.00 -32.44
C PRO A 329 3.86 -34.51 -32.47
N ILE A 330 3.03 -33.70 -33.13
CA ILE A 330 3.16 -32.25 -33.22
C ILE A 330 1.96 -31.64 -32.49
N LEU A 331 2.23 -30.79 -31.50
CA LEU A 331 1.25 -29.98 -30.81
C LEU A 331 1.37 -28.52 -31.26
N THR A 332 0.32 -27.99 -31.90
CA THR A 332 0.22 -26.60 -32.29
C THR A 332 -0.60 -25.84 -31.25
N VAL A 333 -0.06 -24.75 -30.72
CA VAL A 333 -0.70 -23.87 -29.73
C VAL A 333 -0.79 -22.46 -30.33
N ASN A 334 -1.99 -21.99 -30.66
CA ASN A 334 -2.21 -20.72 -31.36
C ASN A 334 -1.23 -20.45 -32.52
N GLY A 335 -0.99 -21.48 -33.36
CA GLY A 335 -0.10 -21.39 -34.51
C GLY A 335 1.39 -21.70 -34.24
N MET A 336 1.82 -21.84 -32.99
CA MET A 336 3.19 -22.28 -32.65
C MET A 336 3.25 -23.80 -32.57
N GLU A 337 4.23 -24.40 -33.25
CA GLU A 337 4.39 -25.85 -33.34
C GLU A 337 5.46 -26.37 -32.36
N PHE A 338 5.14 -27.46 -31.69
CA PHE A 338 6.00 -28.13 -30.72
C PHE A 338 6.04 -29.63 -31.04
N GLN A 339 7.23 -30.16 -31.34
CA GLN A 339 7.42 -31.56 -31.65
C GLN A 339 7.66 -32.40 -30.38
N GLY A 340 7.01 -33.54 -30.29
CA GLY A 340 7.26 -34.51 -29.23
C GLY A 340 8.64 -35.17 -29.31
N LYS A 341 9.09 -35.78 -28.24
CA LYS A 341 10.42 -36.46 -28.17
C LYS A 341 10.39 -37.94 -28.53
N LEU A 342 9.21 -38.56 -28.52
CA LEU A 342 9.04 -39.99 -28.83
C LEU A 342 8.12 -40.14 -30.03
N VAL A 343 8.50 -41.06 -30.90
CA VAL A 343 7.70 -41.46 -32.08
C VAL A 343 6.44 -42.17 -31.61
N CYS A 344 5.32 -41.89 -32.25
CA CYS A 344 4.07 -42.60 -32.04
C CYS A 344 4.13 -44.03 -32.60
N GLN A 345 3.58 -44.98 -31.87
CA GLN A 345 3.64 -46.39 -32.23
C GLN A 345 2.25 -46.93 -32.59
N GLN A 346 2.21 -48.07 -33.26
CA GLN A 346 0.99 -48.85 -33.42
C GLN A 346 0.57 -49.45 -32.06
N ALA A 347 -0.68 -49.31 -31.69
CA ALA A 347 -1.19 -49.88 -30.44
C ALA A 347 -1.22 -51.41 -30.50
N VAL A 348 -0.66 -52.06 -29.47
CA VAL A 348 -0.67 -53.53 -29.35
C VAL A 348 -1.87 -54.00 -28.52
N THR A 349 -2.23 -53.27 -27.47
CA THR A 349 -3.29 -53.65 -26.54
C THR A 349 -4.42 -52.60 -26.47
N ALA A 350 -4.10 -51.33 -26.36
CA ALA A 350 -5.09 -50.27 -26.26
C ALA A 350 -4.62 -49.01 -26.99
N ALA A 351 -5.41 -48.54 -27.94
CA ALA A 351 -5.18 -47.28 -28.65
C ALA A 351 -5.61 -46.09 -27.81
N VAL A 352 -4.92 -44.96 -27.96
CA VAL A 352 -5.34 -43.70 -27.34
C VAL A 352 -6.53 -43.13 -28.10
N THR A 353 -7.54 -42.67 -27.38
CA THR A 353 -8.74 -42.10 -27.97
C THR A 353 -8.63 -40.58 -28.14
N LYS A 354 -9.36 -40.02 -29.12
CA LYS A 354 -9.47 -38.55 -29.30
C LYS A 354 -9.98 -37.83 -28.04
N SER A 355 -10.88 -38.50 -27.28
CA SER A 355 -11.40 -37.93 -26.02
C SER A 355 -10.31 -37.80 -24.96
N GLN A 356 -9.47 -38.84 -24.79
CA GLN A 356 -8.36 -38.83 -23.83
C GLN A 356 -7.33 -37.77 -24.16
N ILE A 357 -7.03 -37.55 -25.45
CA ILE A 357 -6.12 -36.48 -25.89
C ILE A 357 -6.70 -35.11 -25.57
N LYS A 358 -7.97 -34.88 -25.95
CA LYS A 358 -8.63 -33.58 -25.66
C LYS A 358 -8.69 -33.30 -24.17
N GLU A 359 -8.97 -34.31 -23.34
CA GLU A 359 -8.96 -34.17 -21.89
C GLU A 359 -7.55 -33.84 -21.35
N ASN A 360 -6.52 -34.49 -21.92
CA ASN A 360 -5.13 -34.16 -21.58
C ASN A 360 -4.79 -32.71 -21.92
N LEU A 361 -5.11 -32.27 -23.13
CA LEU A 361 -4.82 -30.89 -23.58
C LEU A 361 -5.56 -29.82 -22.79
N ARG A 362 -6.71 -30.10 -22.16
CA ARG A 362 -7.41 -29.18 -21.27
C ARG A 362 -6.69 -28.90 -19.96
N LYS A 363 -5.69 -29.72 -19.59
CA LYS A 363 -4.92 -29.52 -18.35
C LYS A 363 -3.88 -28.42 -18.57
N THR A 364 -4.10 -27.27 -17.96
CA THR A 364 -3.27 -26.08 -18.15
C THR A 364 -2.26 -25.85 -17.03
N ASP A 365 -2.26 -26.71 -15.99
CA ASP A 365 -1.42 -26.63 -14.80
C ASP A 365 -1.53 -25.24 -14.12
N VAL A 366 -0.47 -24.43 -14.15
CA VAL A 366 -0.43 -23.07 -13.55
C VAL A 366 -0.83 -21.95 -14.53
N TYR A 367 -0.96 -22.26 -15.82
CA TYR A 367 -1.21 -21.25 -16.83
C TYR A 367 -2.69 -20.86 -16.92
N PRO A 368 -3.00 -19.56 -17.10
CA PRO A 368 -4.38 -19.07 -17.12
C PRO A 368 -5.02 -19.23 -18.52
N PHE A 369 -5.03 -20.45 -19.05
CA PHE A 369 -5.56 -20.74 -20.38
C PHE A 369 -6.93 -21.44 -20.32
N GLU A 370 -7.83 -21.01 -21.21
CA GLU A 370 -9.04 -21.71 -21.58
C GLU A 370 -8.79 -22.41 -22.94
N VAL A 371 -8.53 -23.70 -22.88
CA VAL A 371 -8.07 -24.45 -24.06
C VAL A 371 -9.24 -25.01 -24.87
N ALA A 372 -9.29 -24.68 -26.17
CA ALA A 372 -10.11 -25.34 -27.19
C ALA A 372 -9.30 -26.46 -27.87
N PRO A 373 -9.40 -27.71 -27.38
CA PRO A 373 -8.57 -28.82 -27.87
C PRO A 373 -9.13 -29.47 -29.13
N SER A 374 -8.26 -29.72 -30.10
CA SER A 374 -8.53 -30.55 -31.27
C SER A 374 -7.43 -31.58 -31.50
N CYS A 375 -7.74 -32.66 -32.22
CA CYS A 375 -6.70 -33.63 -32.58
C CYS A 375 -7.02 -34.35 -33.88
N GLU A 376 -5.96 -34.65 -34.63
CA GLU A 376 -5.92 -35.50 -35.80
C GLU A 376 -4.96 -36.65 -35.50
N ILE A 377 -5.48 -37.87 -35.38
CA ILE A 377 -4.69 -39.04 -35.01
C ILE A 377 -5.05 -40.22 -35.89
N ASP A 378 -4.08 -41.09 -36.16
CA ASP A 378 -4.31 -42.35 -36.87
C ASP A 378 -5.16 -43.30 -36.03
N LYS A 379 -5.81 -44.21 -36.73
CA LYS A 379 -6.53 -45.32 -36.10
C LYS A 379 -5.51 -46.23 -35.40
N ASP A 380 -5.87 -46.71 -34.22
CA ASP A 380 -5.06 -47.64 -33.42
C ASP A 380 -3.64 -47.13 -33.06
N ILE A 381 -3.51 -45.83 -32.85
CA ILE A 381 -2.28 -45.20 -32.40
C ILE A 381 -2.04 -45.36 -30.90
N PHE A 382 -0.79 -45.56 -30.52
CA PHE A 382 -0.31 -45.53 -29.14
C PHE A 382 0.64 -44.35 -28.93
N ILE A 383 0.37 -43.53 -27.92
CA ILE A 383 1.20 -42.40 -27.47
C ILE A 383 1.53 -42.61 -26.00
N VAL A 384 2.80 -42.56 -25.64
CA VAL A 384 3.26 -42.68 -24.26
C VAL A 384 2.70 -41.48 -23.47
N LYS A 385 1.88 -41.75 -22.45
CA LYS A 385 1.16 -40.72 -21.67
C LYS A 385 2.09 -39.71 -21.03
N SER A 386 3.25 -40.10 -20.51
CA SER A 386 4.26 -39.19 -19.94
C SER A 386 4.85 -38.26 -20.99
N SER A 387 5.11 -38.78 -22.21
CA SER A 387 5.63 -37.95 -23.33
C SER A 387 4.60 -36.94 -23.82
N LEU A 388 3.32 -37.31 -23.87
CA LEU A 388 2.25 -36.35 -24.19
C LEU A 388 2.10 -35.27 -23.11
N ASN A 389 2.20 -35.64 -21.83
CA ASN A 389 2.19 -34.66 -20.73
C ASN A 389 3.37 -33.71 -20.79
N GLU A 390 4.58 -34.20 -21.08
CA GLU A 390 5.79 -33.40 -21.24
C GLU A 390 5.65 -32.44 -22.43
N LEU A 391 5.19 -32.93 -23.59
CA LEU A 391 4.96 -32.09 -24.76
C LEU A 391 3.99 -30.96 -24.47
N ARG A 392 2.84 -31.26 -23.84
CA ARG A 392 1.85 -30.28 -23.45
C ARG A 392 2.43 -29.23 -22.49
N ALA A 393 3.06 -29.69 -21.38
CA ALA A 393 3.63 -28.80 -20.37
C ALA A 393 4.67 -27.85 -20.97
N ARG A 394 5.57 -28.37 -21.81
CA ARG A 394 6.57 -27.57 -22.52
C ARG A 394 5.91 -26.58 -23.50
N ALA A 395 4.98 -27.03 -24.31
CA ALA A 395 4.31 -26.18 -25.28
C ALA A 395 3.56 -25.01 -24.61
N TYR A 396 2.86 -25.27 -23.52
CA TYR A 396 2.16 -24.20 -22.79
C TYR A 396 3.13 -23.27 -22.06
N ALA A 397 4.25 -23.77 -21.53
CA ALA A 397 5.28 -22.94 -20.92
C ALA A 397 5.93 -22.00 -21.94
N GLU A 398 6.36 -22.53 -23.08
CA GLU A 398 7.00 -21.75 -24.14
C GLU A 398 6.02 -20.75 -24.77
N TYR A 399 4.77 -21.17 -25.04
CA TYR A 399 3.73 -20.27 -25.52
C TYR A 399 3.43 -19.14 -24.51
N PHE A 400 3.31 -19.48 -23.20
CA PHE A 400 3.08 -18.49 -22.17
C PHE A 400 4.22 -17.47 -22.09
N ASN A 401 5.46 -17.91 -22.17
CA ASN A 401 6.62 -17.03 -22.20
C ASN A 401 6.58 -16.10 -23.41
N THR A 402 6.29 -16.60 -24.61
CA THR A 402 6.13 -15.76 -25.81
C THR A 402 4.99 -14.75 -25.64
N PHE A 403 3.86 -15.18 -25.09
CA PHE A 403 2.72 -14.31 -24.82
C PHE A 403 3.04 -13.25 -23.75
N ALA A 404 3.74 -13.64 -22.68
CA ALA A 404 4.19 -12.73 -21.62
C ALA A 404 5.22 -11.72 -22.15
N CYS A 405 6.09 -12.14 -23.08
CA CYS A 405 7.11 -11.31 -23.68
C CYS A 405 6.61 -10.38 -24.81
N GLN A 406 5.35 -10.47 -25.24
CA GLN A 406 4.78 -9.54 -26.23
C GLN A 406 4.81 -8.06 -25.78
N ASN A 407 4.90 -7.82 -24.49
CA ASN A 407 5.06 -6.50 -23.90
C ASN A 407 6.50 -6.16 -23.51
N GLU A 408 7.50 -6.95 -23.96
CA GLU A 408 8.90 -6.62 -23.70
C GLU A 408 9.22 -5.25 -24.29
N LYS A 409 9.64 -4.34 -23.42
CA LYS A 409 10.13 -3.02 -23.82
C LYS A 409 11.58 -3.19 -24.26
N HIS A 410 11.86 -2.86 -25.49
CA HIS A 410 13.23 -2.85 -25.99
C HIS A 410 13.96 -1.63 -25.42
N LEU A 411 15.13 -1.87 -24.84
CA LEU A 411 16.03 -0.83 -24.41
C LEU A 411 16.68 -0.17 -25.65
N LYS A 412 15.98 0.77 -26.26
CA LYS A 412 16.60 1.71 -27.17
C LYS A 412 17.37 2.70 -26.31
N ASN A 413 18.72 2.55 -26.27
CA ASN A 413 19.64 3.47 -25.59
C ASN A 413 19.50 3.53 -24.06
N ILE A 414 19.83 2.45 -23.33
CA ILE A 414 20.23 2.63 -21.93
C ILE A 414 21.61 3.31 -21.96
N GLU A 415 21.65 4.56 -21.52
CA GLU A 415 22.92 5.14 -21.08
C GLU A 415 23.50 4.20 -20.02
N LYS A 416 24.80 3.89 -20.18
CA LYS A 416 25.52 3.04 -19.23
C LYS A 416 25.20 3.51 -17.84
N ILE A 417 24.65 2.63 -16.98
CA ILE A 417 24.45 2.95 -15.57
C ILE A 417 25.83 3.32 -15.05
N GLU A 418 26.04 4.60 -14.73
CA GLU A 418 27.30 5.09 -14.24
C GLU A 418 27.65 4.30 -12.97
N ASP A 419 28.86 3.76 -12.90
CA ASP A 419 29.37 3.14 -11.68
C ASP A 419 29.29 4.19 -10.57
N PHE A 420 28.55 3.84 -9.53
CA PHE A 420 28.29 4.74 -8.44
C PHE A 420 29.56 4.87 -7.59
N ASP A 421 30.30 5.94 -7.79
CA ASP A 421 31.50 6.25 -7.01
C ASP A 421 31.13 6.69 -5.58
N ASP A 422 31.74 6.06 -4.58
CA ASP A 422 31.51 6.31 -3.15
C ASP A 422 32.07 7.66 -2.65
N ASP A 423 32.75 8.41 -3.49
CA ASP A 423 33.47 9.65 -3.10
C ASP A 423 32.55 10.86 -2.79
N TYR A 424 31.25 10.75 -3.04
CA TYR A 424 30.31 11.83 -2.73
C TYR A 424 30.11 12.05 -1.20
N ALA A 425 30.38 11.04 -0.39
CA ALA A 425 30.23 11.09 1.06
C ALA A 425 31.30 11.97 1.77
N LYS A 426 32.36 12.37 1.07
CA LYS A 426 33.46 13.15 1.62
C LYS A 426 33.35 14.66 1.42
N ARG A 427 32.35 15.15 0.70
CA ARG A 427 32.15 16.57 0.49
C ARG A 427 31.36 17.19 1.64
N ASN A 428 32.11 17.92 2.49
CA ASN A 428 31.64 18.89 3.47
C ASN A 428 30.75 18.33 4.61
N SER A 429 31.36 17.71 5.58
CA SER A 429 30.83 17.67 6.95
C SER A 429 31.16 18.98 7.68
N GLU A 430 30.66 20.11 7.22
CA GLU A 430 30.59 21.28 8.09
C GLU A 430 29.57 20.99 9.20
N THR A 431 30.06 20.71 10.38
CA THR A 431 29.22 20.59 11.57
C THR A 431 28.87 22.00 12.03
N SER A 432 27.59 22.38 11.92
CA SER A 432 27.08 23.62 12.51
C SER A 432 26.22 23.30 13.72
N THR A 433 26.35 24.13 14.76
CA THR A 433 25.46 24.07 15.92
C THR A 433 24.13 24.74 15.58
N VAL A 434 23.03 23.99 15.74
CA VAL A 434 21.68 24.45 15.36
C VAL A 434 20.79 24.45 16.59
N ALA A 435 20.13 25.57 16.88
CA ALA A 435 19.12 25.66 17.91
C ALA A 435 17.71 25.61 17.28
N ILE A 436 16.84 24.71 17.76
CA ILE A 436 15.41 24.72 17.43
C ILE A 436 14.68 25.44 18.57
N ILE A 437 14.02 26.53 18.24
CA ILE A 437 13.39 27.45 19.18
C ILE A 437 11.87 27.35 19.03
N SER A 438 11.19 26.84 20.05
CA SER A 438 9.72 26.86 20.14
C SER A 438 9.21 28.14 20.81
N ALA A 439 7.92 28.44 20.66
CA ALA A 439 7.32 29.69 21.13
C ALA A 439 7.38 29.91 22.66
N ASP A 440 7.57 28.88 23.46
CA ASP A 440 7.58 28.92 24.93
C ASP A 440 9.00 29.01 25.54
N PHE A 441 9.99 29.34 24.73
CA PHE A 441 11.33 29.52 25.31
C PHE A 441 11.40 30.73 26.23
N GLY A 442 11.85 30.49 27.47
CA GLY A 442 12.28 31.54 28.38
C GLY A 442 13.51 32.28 27.80
N SER A 443 14.32 32.94 28.56
CA SER A 443 15.53 33.58 28.03
C SER A 443 16.46 32.54 27.38
N LEU A 444 16.83 32.75 26.10
CA LEU A 444 17.96 32.07 25.44
C LEU A 444 19.24 32.53 26.11
N SER A 445 19.63 31.86 27.16
CA SER A 445 20.92 32.13 27.80
C SER A 445 21.93 31.05 27.37
N ILE A 446 22.96 31.50 26.63
CA ILE A 446 24.29 30.87 26.57
C ILE A 446 24.36 29.48 25.97
N VAL A 447 24.01 29.37 24.67
CA VAL A 447 24.58 28.28 23.83
C VAL A 447 25.09 28.97 22.56
N ASP A 448 26.36 28.77 22.22
CA ASP A 448 26.88 29.20 20.92
C ASP A 448 26.25 28.35 19.82
N PHE A 449 25.39 28.96 19.02
CA PHE A 449 24.82 28.32 17.83
C PHE A 449 24.93 29.24 16.63
N GLU A 450 25.13 28.65 15.47
CA GLU A 450 25.33 29.38 14.21
C GLU A 450 24.00 29.56 13.46
N LYS A 451 23.04 28.69 13.72
CA LYS A 451 21.73 28.69 13.06
C LYS A 451 20.61 28.54 14.07
N ALA A 452 19.58 29.36 13.92
CA ALA A 452 18.34 29.29 14.70
C ALA A 452 17.16 28.92 13.84
N ILE A 453 16.46 27.83 14.19
CA ILE A 453 15.23 27.41 13.54
C ILE A 453 14.07 27.82 14.44
N PHE A 454 13.21 28.70 13.96
CA PHE A 454 12.01 29.11 14.68
C PHE A 454 10.83 28.21 14.31
N CYS A 455 10.29 27.50 15.32
CA CYS A 455 9.10 26.65 15.22
C CYS A 455 7.96 27.33 16.02
N PRO A 456 7.17 28.25 15.41
CA PRO A 456 6.11 28.96 16.11
C PRO A 456 4.96 28.02 16.49
N ALA A 457 4.33 28.25 17.63
CA ALA A 457 3.09 27.55 18.01
C ALA A 457 1.91 27.99 17.14
N ASP A 458 1.95 29.21 16.62
CA ASP A 458 0.95 29.78 15.73
C ASP A 458 1.64 30.69 14.67
N TYR A 459 1.44 30.36 13.39
CA TYR A 459 1.98 31.14 12.27
C TYR A 459 1.22 32.46 12.01
N ILE A 460 0.03 32.62 12.58
CA ILE A 460 -0.81 33.83 12.42
C ILE A 460 -0.38 34.90 13.42
N ASP A 461 0.04 34.53 14.62
CA ASP A 461 0.41 35.48 15.68
C ASP A 461 1.74 36.18 15.41
N LYS A 462 1.68 37.40 14.88
CA LYS A 462 2.85 38.24 14.58
C LYS A 462 3.74 38.51 15.79
N LYS A 463 3.18 38.58 16.98
CA LYS A 463 3.94 38.89 18.21
C LYS A 463 4.98 37.80 18.53
N LEU A 464 4.70 36.56 18.19
CA LEU A 464 5.67 35.48 18.36
C LEU A 464 6.93 35.71 17.51
N PHE A 465 6.74 36.15 16.27
CA PHE A 465 7.83 36.45 15.35
C PHE A 465 8.64 37.68 15.78
N ASP A 466 7.96 38.73 16.23
CA ASP A 466 8.63 39.94 16.71
C ASP A 466 9.47 39.64 17.96
N LYS A 467 8.94 38.85 18.89
CA LYS A 467 9.69 38.38 20.07
C LYS A 467 10.92 37.57 19.67
N PHE A 468 10.78 36.63 18.75
CA PHE A 468 11.89 35.79 18.27
C PHE A 468 13.03 36.67 17.72
N PHE A 469 12.73 37.62 16.81
CA PHE A 469 13.75 38.47 16.21
C PHE A 469 14.38 39.40 17.22
N ALA A 470 13.61 39.94 18.16
CA ALA A 470 14.17 40.78 19.24
C ALA A 470 15.15 40.00 20.14
N ASP A 471 14.89 38.72 20.39
CA ASP A 471 15.78 37.88 21.19
C ASP A 471 17.02 37.46 20.39
N ILE A 472 16.90 37.15 19.11
CA ILE A 472 18.04 36.86 18.21
C ILE A 472 18.96 38.09 18.09
N GLU A 473 18.39 39.28 17.96
CA GLU A 473 19.17 40.54 17.87
C GLU A 473 20.00 40.78 19.13
N LYS A 474 19.45 40.49 20.32
CA LYS A 474 20.19 40.57 21.59
C LYS A 474 21.38 39.60 21.64
N LEU A 475 21.21 38.37 21.08
CA LEU A 475 22.28 37.38 21.05
C LEU A 475 23.34 37.68 19.99
N GLY A 476 22.93 38.26 18.84
CA GLY A 476 23.83 38.60 17.74
C GLY A 476 24.82 39.76 18.03
N LYS A 477 24.65 40.50 19.13
CA LYS A 477 25.57 41.59 19.52
C LYS A 477 26.99 41.14 19.88
N ASN A 478 27.25 39.82 19.96
CA ASN A 478 28.58 39.27 20.23
C ASN A 478 29.40 38.91 18.98
N GLY A 479 29.02 39.40 17.80
CA GLY A 479 29.91 39.47 16.62
C GLY A 479 29.77 38.42 15.54
N ASN A 480 28.96 37.38 15.70
CA ASN A 480 28.67 36.38 14.64
C ASN A 480 27.18 36.46 14.27
N GLY A 481 26.86 36.76 12.99
CA GLY A 481 25.48 36.78 12.51
C GLY A 481 24.89 35.40 12.57
N ILE A 482 23.86 35.19 13.40
CA ILE A 482 23.11 33.93 13.49
C ILE A 482 22.19 33.85 12.28
N LYS A 483 22.32 32.84 11.45
CA LYS A 483 21.36 32.55 10.36
C LYS A 483 20.04 32.06 10.92
N THR A 484 18.94 32.60 10.43
CA THR A 484 17.58 32.32 10.91
C THR A 484 16.76 31.55 9.87
N TYR A 485 16.10 30.51 10.30
CA TYR A 485 15.25 29.67 9.45
C TYR A 485 13.86 29.56 10.04
N LEU A 486 12.84 29.72 9.20
CA LEU A 486 11.46 29.43 9.59
C LEU A 486 11.18 27.94 9.42
N TYR A 487 10.69 27.29 10.46
CA TYR A 487 10.23 25.91 10.40
C TYR A 487 9.01 25.78 9.47
N VAL A 488 9.04 24.80 8.58
CA VAL A 488 7.97 24.48 7.64
C VAL A 488 7.56 23.02 7.86
N PRO A 489 6.37 22.78 8.42
CA PRO A 489 5.93 21.42 8.75
C PRO A 489 5.75 20.55 7.49
N ALA A 490 5.76 19.23 7.69
CA ALA A 490 5.61 18.24 6.61
C ALA A 490 4.22 18.24 5.96
N LEU A 491 3.20 18.71 6.66
CA LEU A 491 1.82 18.82 6.17
C LEU A 491 1.42 20.30 6.10
N LEU A 492 1.10 20.76 4.90
CA LEU A 492 0.62 22.12 4.61
C LEU A 492 -0.40 22.10 3.49
N THR A 493 -1.40 22.97 3.62
CA THR A 493 -2.29 23.32 2.49
C THR A 493 -1.69 24.45 1.65
N THR A 494 -2.22 24.67 0.47
CA THR A 494 -1.83 25.83 -0.37
C THR A 494 -2.12 27.17 0.31
N ASP A 495 -3.11 27.24 1.20
CA ASP A 495 -3.43 28.46 1.93
C ASP A 495 -2.45 28.70 3.09
N ASP A 496 -2.03 27.64 3.78
CA ASP A 496 -0.96 27.73 4.79
C ASP A 496 0.37 28.20 4.17
N GLU A 497 0.68 27.78 2.93
CA GLU A 497 1.87 28.24 2.21
C GLU A 497 1.91 29.76 2.03
N LYS A 498 0.76 30.43 1.84
CA LYS A 498 0.69 31.89 1.72
C LYS A 498 1.10 32.57 3.02
N ILE A 499 0.61 32.02 4.15
CA ILE A 499 0.96 32.53 5.49
C ILE A 499 2.46 32.35 5.73
N ILE A 500 3.01 31.17 5.42
CA ILE A 500 4.45 30.90 5.57
C ILE A 500 5.27 31.80 4.65
N ALA A 501 4.85 32.02 3.41
CA ALA A 501 5.53 32.92 2.50
C ALA A 501 5.63 34.35 3.09
N GLU A 502 4.52 34.91 3.60
CA GLU A 502 4.50 36.22 4.26
C GLU A 502 5.43 36.23 5.50
N ARG A 503 5.35 35.21 6.34
CA ARG A 503 6.17 35.14 7.57
C ARG A 503 7.66 34.91 7.31
N SER A 504 8.01 34.29 6.18
CA SER A 504 9.40 34.00 5.83
C SER A 504 10.22 35.21 5.39
N GLU A 505 9.62 36.36 5.13
CA GLU A 505 10.32 37.51 4.57
C GLU A 505 11.56 37.92 5.37
N ARG A 506 11.48 37.91 6.70
CA ARG A 506 12.56 38.30 7.63
C ARG A 506 13.60 37.19 7.87
N PHE A 507 13.37 35.96 7.44
CA PHE A 507 14.28 34.81 7.66
C PHE A 507 15.28 34.70 6.51
N ASP A 508 16.47 34.17 6.81
CA ASP A 508 17.48 33.83 5.79
C ASP A 508 17.03 32.63 4.95
N GLY A 509 16.36 31.65 5.57
CA GLY A 509 15.93 30.43 4.92
C GLY A 509 14.70 29.77 5.50
N LEU A 510 14.38 28.60 4.95
CA LEU A 510 13.31 27.72 5.41
C LEU A 510 13.90 26.39 5.87
N TYR A 511 13.52 25.94 7.07
CA TYR A 511 13.77 24.59 7.53
C TYR A 511 12.54 23.73 7.24
N CYS A 512 12.66 22.79 6.32
CA CYS A 512 11.52 22.09 5.76
C CYS A 512 11.52 20.58 6.08
N GLU A 513 10.42 20.09 6.65
CA GLU A 513 10.22 18.66 6.90
C GLU A 513 9.52 17.92 5.74
N GLY A 514 8.91 18.62 4.81
CA GLY A 514 8.30 18.07 3.60
C GLY A 514 9.10 18.41 2.34
N SER A 515 9.10 17.49 1.37
CA SER A 515 9.81 17.66 0.08
C SER A 515 9.34 18.88 -0.73
N PHE A 516 8.07 19.27 -0.60
CA PHE A 516 7.54 20.50 -1.23
C PHE A 516 8.26 21.77 -0.77
N GLY A 517 8.88 21.75 0.42
CA GLY A 517 9.65 22.86 0.97
C GLY A 517 10.82 23.27 0.08
N LEU A 518 11.41 22.34 -0.68
CA LEU A 518 12.43 22.67 -1.68
C LEU A 518 11.86 23.58 -2.79
N PHE A 519 10.66 23.28 -3.26
CA PHE A 519 9.99 24.08 -4.28
C PHE A 519 9.57 25.45 -3.71
N LEU A 520 9.05 25.46 -2.49
CA LEU A 520 8.67 26.68 -1.77
C LEU A 520 9.87 27.59 -1.55
N ALA A 521 10.98 27.07 -1.03
CA ALA A 521 12.21 27.83 -0.80
C ALA A 521 12.76 28.43 -2.11
N LYS A 522 12.78 27.65 -3.19
CA LYS A 522 13.19 28.13 -4.52
C LYS A 522 12.29 29.26 -5.03
N ARG A 523 10.96 29.12 -4.90
CA ARG A 523 9.97 30.14 -5.29
C ARG A 523 10.17 31.45 -4.52
N LEU A 524 10.44 31.34 -3.23
CA LEU A 524 10.63 32.50 -2.33
C LEU A 524 12.08 33.05 -2.34
N LYS A 525 13.00 32.42 -3.08
CA LYS A 525 14.44 32.75 -3.12
C LYS A 525 15.08 32.72 -1.73
N LYS A 526 14.71 31.71 -0.92
CA LYS A 526 15.23 31.50 0.43
C LYS A 526 16.22 30.32 0.44
N GLU A 527 17.17 30.33 1.38
CA GLU A 527 18.00 29.16 1.64
C GLU A 527 17.11 27.98 2.04
N PHE A 528 17.46 26.79 1.56
CA PHE A 528 16.77 25.56 1.92
C PHE A 528 17.60 24.76 2.93
N PHE A 529 16.99 24.46 4.06
CA PHE A 529 17.56 23.58 5.07
C PHE A 529 16.60 22.39 5.27
N GLY A 530 17.03 21.20 4.84
CA GLY A 530 16.21 19.99 4.91
C GLY A 530 16.19 19.40 6.30
N GLY A 531 14.99 19.10 6.80
CA GLY A 531 14.79 18.42 8.06
C GLY A 531 14.95 16.89 7.95
N VAL A 532 14.92 16.21 9.10
CA VAL A 532 15.11 14.76 9.19
C VAL A 532 14.00 13.97 8.50
N GLU A 533 12.81 14.53 8.38
CA GLU A 533 11.64 13.87 7.77
C GLU A 533 11.70 13.82 6.25
N LEU A 534 12.61 14.56 5.61
CA LEU A 534 12.91 14.39 4.18
C LEU A 534 13.47 13.01 3.85
N ASN A 535 13.99 12.30 4.87
CA ASN A 535 14.45 10.93 4.77
C ASN A 535 15.47 10.70 3.65
N VAL A 536 16.41 11.64 3.50
CA VAL A 536 17.51 11.55 2.53
C VAL A 536 18.47 10.46 2.97
N THR A 537 18.53 9.37 2.22
CA THR A 537 19.28 8.16 2.60
C THR A 537 20.27 7.68 1.55
N ASN A 538 20.37 8.38 0.43
CA ASN A 538 21.29 8.04 -0.65
C ASN A 538 21.76 9.29 -1.39
N ARG A 539 22.88 9.17 -2.12
CA ARG A 539 23.53 10.26 -2.81
C ARG A 539 22.72 10.87 -3.98
N LEU A 540 21.89 10.08 -4.65
CA LEU A 540 21.03 10.58 -5.72
C LEU A 540 19.92 11.50 -5.18
N THR A 541 19.49 11.25 -3.95
CA THR A 541 18.52 12.10 -3.25
C THR A 541 19.17 13.38 -2.73
N TYR A 542 20.46 13.33 -2.35
CA TYR A 542 21.20 14.46 -1.80
C TYR A 542 21.68 15.47 -2.87
N GLY A 543 21.98 15.00 -4.08
CA GLY A 543 22.43 15.85 -5.20
C GLY A 543 21.30 16.55 -5.93
#